data_4185df8973c40d816357a68d5619c5eb
#
_entry.id   4185df8973c40d816357a68d5619c5eb
#
_cell.length_a   1.000
_cell.length_b   1.000
_cell.length_c   1.000
_cell.angle_alpha   90.00
_cell.angle_beta   90.00
_cell.angle_gamma   90.00
#
_symmetry.space_group_name_H-M   'P 1'
#
loop_
_entity.id
_entity.type
_entity.pdbx_description
1 polymer ?
#
loop_
_entity_poly.entity_id
_entity_poly.type
_entity_poly.pdbx_seq_one_letter_code
_entity_poly.pdbx_strand_id
1 'polypeptide(L)'
;GEEAIKKGHIQSWEDNESALKKGFESLNSFSTKILFGHSYGALISVYGVINEVIKPDYLILTAPLFKDNYPKFIRSLSKPLGKIAPRFRTVSPITKRNLSTDKDVVSSYFKDPLVFRTFSFRLGSEITRVQDYVQENISNLKIPTIVLHGDNDRVCPIDGNEKIMKLENVKFIKVNNSAHEILNQDTRMFVLSEILIWMKDNKII
;
A
#
# COMPACT_ATOMS: atom_id res chain seq x y z
N GLY A 1 2.39 -5.23 12.60
CA GLY A 1 2.97 -6.51 12.81
C GLY A 1 3.19 -6.85 14.26
N GLU A 2 3.86 -7.93 14.50
CA GLU A 2 4.14 -8.46 15.84
C GLU A 2 4.98 -7.52 16.70
N GLU A 3 5.81 -6.69 16.08
CA GLU A 3 6.68 -5.70 16.76
C GLU A 3 5.95 -4.45 17.24
N ALA A 4 4.71 -4.22 16.85
CA ALA A 4 3.99 -3.01 17.25
C ALA A 4 3.53 -3.10 18.71
N ILE A 5 4.13 -2.31 19.58
CA ILE A 5 3.74 -2.15 21.01
C ILE A 5 2.25 -1.81 21.13
N LYS A 6 1.68 -1.13 20.14
CA LYS A 6 0.24 -0.86 20.01
C LYS A 6 -0.18 -1.06 18.56
N LYS A 7 -0.77 -2.20 18.29
CA LYS A 7 -1.29 -2.56 16.97
C LYS A 7 -2.14 -1.42 16.37
N GLY A 8 -1.87 -1.04 15.10
CA GLY A 8 -2.58 0.05 14.43
C GLY A 8 -2.30 1.45 14.97
N HIS A 9 -1.12 1.67 15.56
CA HIS A 9 -0.63 2.98 16.00
C HIS A 9 0.84 3.15 15.62
N ILE A 10 1.23 4.36 15.25
CA ILE A 10 2.61 4.80 15.06
C ILE A 10 2.85 6.09 15.83
N GLN A 11 4.07 6.37 16.25
CA GLN A 11 4.43 7.65 16.87
C GLN A 11 4.51 8.73 15.79
N SER A 12 5.15 8.40 14.68
CA SER A 12 5.29 9.25 13.51
C SER A 12 5.52 8.38 12.26
N TRP A 13 5.64 8.98 11.08
CA TRP A 13 5.91 8.23 9.84
C TRP A 13 7.31 7.59 9.83
N GLU A 14 8.25 8.16 10.53
CA GLU A 14 9.62 7.67 10.70
C GLU A 14 9.67 6.23 11.28
N ASP A 15 8.65 5.79 12.01
CA ASP A 15 8.52 4.39 12.46
C ASP A 15 8.45 3.44 11.25
N ASN A 16 7.69 3.83 10.20
CA ASN A 16 7.60 3.05 8.97
C ASN A 16 8.90 3.11 8.16
N GLU A 17 9.52 4.29 8.06
CA GLU A 17 10.80 4.46 7.35
C GLU A 17 11.89 3.60 8.00
N SER A 18 12.00 3.65 9.32
CA SER A 18 12.98 2.87 10.08
C SER A 18 12.78 1.37 9.90
N ALA A 19 11.52 0.91 9.95
CA ALA A 19 11.20 -0.50 9.73
C ALA A 19 11.51 -0.93 8.28
N LEU A 20 11.15 -0.10 7.29
CA LEU A 20 11.44 -0.34 5.88
C LEU A 20 12.95 -0.41 5.62
N LYS A 21 13.70 0.56 6.14
CA LYS A 21 15.16 0.64 6.01
C LYS A 21 15.84 -0.57 6.61
N LYS A 22 15.50 -0.91 7.85
CA LYS A 22 16.04 -2.09 8.54
C LYS A 22 15.78 -3.39 7.77
N GLY A 23 14.53 -3.58 7.27
CA GLY A 23 14.19 -4.73 6.43
C GLY A 23 14.97 -4.75 5.11
N PHE A 24 15.15 -3.61 4.48
CA PHE A 24 15.88 -3.50 3.21
C PHE A 24 17.39 -3.72 3.38
N GLU A 25 17.98 -3.25 4.47
CA GLU A 25 19.41 -3.46 4.80
C GLU A 25 19.76 -4.93 4.95
N SER A 26 18.83 -5.79 5.37
CA SER A 26 19.05 -7.25 5.45
C SER A 26 19.28 -7.89 4.07
N LEU A 27 18.98 -7.19 2.98
CA LEU A 27 19.15 -7.63 1.60
C LEU A 27 20.45 -7.14 0.96
N ASN A 28 21.39 -6.57 1.71
CA ASN A 28 22.61 -5.97 1.14
C ASN A 28 23.52 -6.95 0.41
N SER A 29 23.46 -8.25 0.72
CA SER A 29 24.21 -9.30 0.03
C SER A 29 23.69 -9.68 -1.35
N PHE A 30 22.46 -9.25 -1.72
CA PHE A 30 21.84 -9.57 -2.98
C PHE A 30 22.13 -8.49 -4.03
N SER A 31 22.45 -8.92 -5.27
CA SER A 31 22.74 -8.04 -6.39
C SER A 31 21.49 -7.37 -6.95
N THR A 32 20.35 -8.07 -6.92
CA THR A 32 19.06 -7.55 -7.39
C THR A 32 18.06 -7.54 -6.26
N LYS A 33 17.44 -6.40 -6.03
CA LYS A 33 16.46 -6.19 -4.96
C LYS A 33 15.12 -5.75 -5.55
N ILE A 34 14.10 -6.57 -5.32
CA ILE A 34 12.73 -6.29 -5.72
C ILE A 34 11.94 -5.96 -4.46
N LEU A 35 11.30 -4.81 -4.44
CA LEU A 35 10.38 -4.46 -3.35
C LEU A 35 8.94 -4.73 -3.78
N PHE A 36 8.22 -5.49 -2.95
CA PHE A 36 6.80 -5.74 -3.13
C PHE A 36 6.00 -4.98 -2.07
N GLY A 37 5.00 -4.22 -2.51
CA GLY A 37 4.10 -3.48 -1.63
C GLY A 37 2.63 -3.71 -1.97
N HIS A 38 1.81 -4.02 -0.95
CA HIS A 38 0.36 -4.11 -1.07
C HIS A 38 -0.31 -3.04 -0.20
N SER A 39 -1.33 -2.37 -0.74
CA SER A 39 -2.18 -1.43 0.01
C SER A 39 -1.35 -0.36 0.78
N TYR A 40 -1.42 -0.34 2.09
CA TYR A 40 -0.61 0.54 2.96
C TYR A 40 0.90 0.29 2.78
N GLY A 41 1.31 -0.97 2.60
CA GLY A 41 2.70 -1.32 2.29
C GLY A 41 3.17 -0.71 0.96
N ALA A 42 2.30 -0.59 -0.04
CA ALA A 42 2.61 0.09 -1.30
C ALA A 42 2.84 1.60 -1.10
N LEU A 43 2.05 2.25 -0.25
CA LEU A 43 2.25 3.66 0.11
C LEU A 43 3.60 3.88 0.80
N ILE A 44 3.96 3.01 1.77
CA ILE A 44 5.26 3.04 2.45
C ILE A 44 6.39 2.81 1.45
N SER A 45 6.25 1.85 0.54
CA SER A 45 7.27 1.50 -0.45
C SER A 45 7.56 2.66 -1.39
N VAL A 46 6.52 3.28 -1.97
CA VAL A 46 6.68 4.42 -2.87
C VAL A 46 7.27 5.61 -2.13
N TYR A 47 6.77 5.93 -0.94
CA TYR A 47 7.34 7.00 -0.12
C TYR A 47 8.84 6.76 0.14
N GLY A 48 9.21 5.53 0.52
CA GLY A 48 10.61 5.17 0.81
C GLY A 48 11.54 5.29 -0.40
N VAL A 49 11.03 4.98 -1.61
CA VAL A 49 11.81 5.11 -2.86
C VAL A 49 11.95 6.56 -3.27
N ILE A 50 10.87 7.35 -3.30
CA ILE A 50 10.93 8.77 -3.74
C ILE A 50 11.71 9.67 -2.80
N ASN A 51 11.86 9.28 -1.52
CA ASN A 51 12.67 9.99 -0.52
C ASN A 51 14.05 9.35 -0.31
N GLU A 52 14.44 8.41 -1.16
CA GLU A 52 15.74 7.73 -1.09
C GLU A 52 16.06 7.04 0.26
N VAL A 53 15.03 6.71 1.04
CA VAL A 53 15.17 5.91 2.27
C VAL A 53 15.73 4.52 1.96
N ILE A 54 15.29 3.97 0.80
CA ILE A 54 15.74 2.69 0.22
C ILE A 54 15.89 2.84 -1.29
N LYS A 55 16.75 2.00 -1.90
CA LYS A 55 17.00 2.00 -3.35
C LYS A 55 16.88 0.57 -3.90
N PRO A 56 15.65 0.04 -4.07
CA PRO A 56 15.44 -1.22 -4.78
C PRO A 56 15.64 -1.02 -6.28
N ASP A 57 15.95 -2.11 -6.98
CA ASP A 57 16.09 -2.09 -8.45
C ASP A 57 14.72 -2.09 -9.14
N TYR A 58 13.73 -2.74 -8.52
CA TYR A 58 12.39 -2.93 -9.07
C TYR A 58 11.31 -2.79 -8.00
N LEU A 59 10.12 -2.35 -8.42
CA LEU A 59 8.98 -2.17 -7.53
C LEU A 59 7.73 -2.86 -8.09
N ILE A 60 7.11 -3.70 -7.27
CA ILE A 60 5.82 -4.35 -7.57
C ILE A 60 4.78 -3.84 -6.57
N LEU A 61 3.71 -3.25 -7.06
CA LEU A 61 2.66 -2.66 -6.24
C LEU A 61 1.31 -3.31 -6.54
N THR A 62 0.58 -3.68 -5.51
CA THR A 62 -0.79 -4.19 -5.63
C THR A 62 -1.75 -3.35 -4.79
N ALA A 63 -2.86 -2.92 -5.39
CA ALA A 63 -3.92 -2.12 -4.74
C ALA A 63 -3.38 -0.98 -3.86
N PRO A 64 -2.47 -0.11 -4.35
CA PRO A 64 -1.77 0.87 -3.50
C PRO A 64 -2.72 1.89 -2.86
N LEU A 65 -2.48 2.20 -1.59
CA LEU A 65 -3.26 3.16 -0.80
C LEU A 65 -2.86 4.62 -1.14
N PHE A 66 -2.92 5.00 -2.41
CA PHE A 66 -2.63 6.38 -2.84
C PHE A 66 -3.82 7.32 -2.67
N LYS A 67 -5.01 6.77 -2.48
CA LYS A 67 -6.24 7.46 -2.18
C LYS A 67 -7.11 6.58 -1.29
N ASP A 68 -7.95 7.19 -0.48
CA ASP A 68 -9.00 6.54 0.30
C ASP A 68 -10.38 7.09 -0.07
N ASN A 69 -11.43 6.41 0.39
CA ASN A 69 -12.82 6.80 0.16
C ASN A 69 -13.40 7.71 1.26
N TYR A 70 -12.57 8.27 2.13
CA TYR A 70 -13.08 9.16 3.16
C TYR A 70 -13.56 10.49 2.57
N PRO A 71 -14.71 11.01 3.03
CA PRO A 71 -15.17 12.34 2.67
C PRO A 71 -14.11 13.40 2.99
N LYS A 72 -14.05 14.47 2.17
CA LYS A 72 -13.04 15.54 2.32
C LYS A 72 -13.00 16.14 3.73
N PHE A 73 -14.18 16.30 4.39
CA PHE A 73 -14.23 16.85 5.75
C PHE A 73 -13.57 15.90 6.79
N ILE A 74 -13.70 14.57 6.64
CA ILE A 74 -13.02 13.60 7.50
C ILE A 74 -11.50 13.70 7.30
N ARG A 75 -11.05 13.79 6.05
CA ARG A 75 -9.63 13.99 5.73
C ARG A 75 -9.09 15.30 6.34
N SER A 76 -9.86 16.41 6.28
CA SER A 76 -9.46 17.67 6.88
C SER A 76 -9.34 17.59 8.40
N LEU A 77 -10.22 16.83 9.06
CA LEU A 77 -10.18 16.62 10.50
C LEU A 77 -9.07 15.65 10.95
N SER A 78 -8.55 14.79 10.07
CA SER A 78 -7.53 13.81 10.42
C SER A 78 -6.26 14.46 10.99
N LYS A 79 -5.77 15.54 10.37
CA LYS A 79 -4.55 16.25 10.77
C LYS A 79 -4.65 16.85 12.19
N PRO A 80 -5.67 17.65 12.56
CA PRO A 80 -5.81 18.15 13.92
C PRO A 80 -6.09 17.03 14.93
N LEU A 81 -6.93 16.05 14.61
CA LEU A 81 -7.20 14.92 15.51
C LEU A 81 -5.96 14.08 15.79
N GLY A 82 -5.12 13.87 14.78
CA GLY A 82 -3.84 13.17 14.93
C GLY A 82 -2.85 13.89 15.86
N LYS A 83 -2.98 15.21 16.03
CA LYS A 83 -2.17 16.01 16.97
C LYS A 83 -2.77 16.07 18.36
N ILE A 84 -4.08 16.35 18.47
CA ILE A 84 -4.76 16.61 19.75
C ILE A 84 -5.08 15.30 20.49
N ALA A 85 -5.50 14.27 19.77
CA ALA A 85 -5.91 12.99 20.32
C ALA A 85 -5.23 11.79 19.61
N PRO A 86 -3.89 11.73 19.55
CA PRO A 86 -3.12 10.81 18.71
C PRO A 86 -3.41 9.34 19.00
N ARG A 87 -3.76 8.99 20.22
CA ARG A 87 -4.00 7.61 20.67
C ARG A 87 -5.47 7.17 20.56
N PHE A 88 -6.39 8.11 20.32
CA PHE A 88 -7.79 7.75 20.08
C PHE A 88 -7.89 6.90 18.80
N ARG A 89 -8.82 5.98 18.79
CA ARG A 89 -8.95 4.97 17.75
C ARG A 89 -10.28 5.11 17.01
N THR A 90 -10.23 4.81 15.74
CA THR A 90 -11.40 4.68 14.86
C THR A 90 -11.42 3.31 14.20
N VAL A 91 -12.57 2.94 13.66
CA VAL A 91 -12.74 1.65 12.97
C VAL A 91 -12.09 1.71 11.58
N SER A 92 -11.46 0.61 11.18
CA SER A 92 -10.91 0.45 9.83
C SER A 92 -12.04 0.50 8.78
N PRO A 93 -11.83 1.13 7.61
CA PRO A 93 -12.80 1.13 6.51
C PRO A 93 -12.92 -0.23 5.82
N ILE A 94 -12.04 -1.18 6.14
CA ILE A 94 -12.06 -2.52 5.57
C ILE A 94 -13.25 -3.29 6.16
N THR A 95 -14.14 -3.72 5.28
CA THR A 95 -15.34 -4.49 5.62
C THR A 95 -15.37 -5.80 4.83
N LYS A 96 -16.23 -6.73 5.26
CA LYS A 96 -16.43 -7.99 4.54
C LYS A 96 -16.88 -7.82 3.08
N ARG A 97 -17.46 -6.65 2.73
CA ARG A 97 -18.01 -6.38 1.41
C ARG A 97 -17.01 -5.78 0.42
N ASN A 98 -15.93 -5.18 0.93
CA ASN A 98 -14.98 -4.44 0.10
C ASN A 98 -13.57 -5.06 0.06
N LEU A 99 -13.32 -6.14 0.81
CA LEU A 99 -12.03 -6.78 0.92
C LEU A 99 -11.72 -7.70 -0.26
N SER A 100 -12.56 -8.69 -0.48
CA SER A 100 -12.38 -9.72 -1.51
C SER A 100 -13.74 -10.23 -1.99
N THR A 101 -13.77 -10.78 -3.20
CA THR A 101 -14.92 -11.54 -3.74
C THR A 101 -14.99 -12.97 -3.18
N ASP A 102 -13.87 -13.49 -2.66
CA ASP A 102 -13.77 -14.82 -2.07
C ASP A 102 -14.20 -14.79 -0.59
N LYS A 103 -15.23 -15.57 -0.26
CA LYS A 103 -15.81 -15.63 1.11
C LYS A 103 -14.85 -16.27 2.12
N ASP A 104 -14.04 -17.22 1.69
CA ASP A 104 -13.10 -17.93 2.57
C ASP A 104 -11.92 -17.00 2.93
N VAL A 105 -11.44 -16.24 1.97
CA VAL A 105 -10.45 -15.16 2.19
C VAL A 105 -11.00 -14.14 3.16
N VAL A 106 -12.22 -13.66 2.95
CA VAL A 106 -12.88 -12.72 3.87
C VAL A 106 -13.01 -13.31 5.27
N SER A 107 -13.45 -14.57 5.38
CA SER A 107 -13.60 -15.25 6.68
C SER A 107 -12.27 -15.37 7.42
N SER A 108 -11.23 -15.81 6.70
CA SER A 108 -9.88 -15.97 7.26
C SER A 108 -9.28 -14.65 7.72
N TYR A 109 -9.40 -13.59 6.91
CA TYR A 109 -8.93 -12.25 7.24
C TYR A 109 -9.54 -11.74 8.56
N PHE A 110 -10.85 -11.86 8.74
CA PHE A 110 -11.52 -11.37 9.94
C PHE A 110 -11.33 -12.26 11.19
N LYS A 111 -10.78 -13.47 11.02
CA LYS A 111 -10.40 -14.37 12.12
C LYS A 111 -8.93 -14.24 12.51
N ASP A 112 -8.10 -13.67 11.64
CA ASP A 112 -6.67 -13.53 11.89
C ASP A 112 -6.41 -12.55 13.06
N PRO A 113 -5.71 -12.99 14.12
CA PRO A 113 -5.37 -12.14 15.26
C PRO A 113 -4.37 -11.02 14.93
N LEU A 114 -3.69 -11.10 13.79
CA LEU A 114 -2.78 -10.08 13.30
C LEU A 114 -3.51 -8.93 12.56
N VAL A 115 -4.77 -9.13 12.20
CA VAL A 115 -5.60 -8.10 11.54
C VAL A 115 -6.20 -7.15 12.58
N PHE A 116 -5.95 -5.84 12.40
CA PHE A 116 -6.48 -4.80 13.27
C PHE A 116 -7.74 -4.18 12.69
N ARG A 117 -8.79 -4.16 13.49
CA ARG A 117 -10.07 -3.56 13.11
C ARG A 117 -10.18 -2.09 13.47
N THR A 118 -9.18 -1.57 14.16
CA THR A 118 -9.12 -0.16 14.55
C THR A 118 -7.71 0.38 14.36
N PHE A 119 -7.61 1.67 14.08
CA PHE A 119 -6.35 2.37 14.02
C PHE A 119 -6.42 3.72 14.74
N SER A 120 -5.28 4.26 15.14
CA SER A 120 -5.21 5.51 15.87
C SER A 120 -5.40 6.72 14.94
N PHE A 121 -5.87 7.84 15.50
CA PHE A 121 -5.94 9.11 14.76
C PHE A 121 -4.58 9.55 14.27
N ARG A 122 -3.50 9.24 15.01
CA ARG A 122 -2.12 9.50 14.54
C ARG A 122 -1.86 8.76 13.23
N LEU A 123 -2.10 7.45 13.19
CA LEU A 123 -1.87 6.65 11.97
C LEU A 123 -2.71 7.18 10.80
N GLY A 124 -4.00 7.48 11.01
CA GLY A 124 -4.86 8.05 9.98
C GLY A 124 -4.37 9.40 9.45
N SER A 125 -3.89 10.26 10.35
CA SER A 125 -3.31 11.56 10.00
C SER A 125 -2.04 11.42 9.16
N GLU A 126 -1.14 10.52 9.55
CA GLU A 126 0.09 10.26 8.82
C GLU A 126 -0.18 9.64 7.45
N ILE A 127 -1.13 8.70 7.35
CA ILE A 127 -1.56 8.16 6.05
C ILE A 127 -2.05 9.29 5.13
N THR A 128 -2.95 10.15 5.61
CA THR A 128 -3.48 11.27 4.81
C THR A 128 -2.37 12.21 4.36
N ARG A 129 -1.44 12.56 5.26
CA ARG A 129 -0.31 13.43 4.94
C ARG A 129 0.59 12.82 3.86
N VAL A 130 0.90 11.53 3.99
CA VAL A 130 1.80 10.85 3.06
C VAL A 130 1.13 10.52 1.73
N GLN A 131 -0.18 10.26 1.71
CA GLN A 131 -0.93 10.18 0.44
C GLN A 131 -0.81 11.49 -0.35
N ASP A 132 -1.07 12.63 0.30
CA ASP A 132 -0.94 13.96 -0.33
C ASP A 132 0.50 14.15 -0.85
N TYR A 133 1.50 13.88 -0.01
CA TYR A 133 2.92 14.00 -0.37
C TYR A 133 3.32 13.11 -1.55
N VAL A 134 2.95 11.83 -1.54
CA VAL A 134 3.23 10.90 -2.64
C VAL A 134 2.56 11.36 -3.92
N GLN A 135 1.31 11.81 -3.86
CA GLN A 135 0.62 12.36 -5.03
C GLN A 135 1.29 13.61 -5.61
N GLU A 136 1.92 14.44 -4.79
CA GLU A 136 2.64 15.62 -5.26
C GLU A 136 4.02 15.29 -5.84
N ASN A 137 4.67 14.25 -5.31
CA ASN A 137 6.06 13.91 -5.62
C ASN A 137 6.24 12.61 -6.43
N ILE A 138 5.14 12.01 -6.94
CA ILE A 138 5.18 10.71 -7.62
C ILE A 138 6.09 10.71 -8.86
N SER A 139 6.32 11.85 -9.48
CA SER A 139 7.25 12.02 -10.61
C SER A 139 8.71 11.71 -10.26
N ASN A 140 9.05 11.66 -8.97
CA ASN A 140 10.37 11.26 -8.49
C ASN A 140 10.58 9.74 -8.47
N LEU A 141 9.52 8.94 -8.71
CA LEU A 141 9.65 7.51 -8.89
C LEU A 141 10.28 7.19 -10.24
N LYS A 142 11.56 6.77 -10.26
CA LYS A 142 12.36 6.57 -11.48
C LYS A 142 12.69 5.11 -11.77
N ILE A 143 12.42 4.19 -10.85
CA ILE A 143 12.74 2.78 -11.02
C ILE A 143 11.62 2.06 -11.79
N PRO A 144 11.93 0.98 -12.54
CA PRO A 144 10.92 0.16 -13.19
C PRO A 144 9.91 -0.36 -12.18
N THR A 145 8.64 -0.11 -12.46
CA THR A 145 7.54 -0.40 -11.53
C THR A 145 6.38 -1.05 -12.27
N ILE A 146 5.79 -2.09 -11.68
CA ILE A 146 4.49 -2.60 -12.09
C ILE A 146 3.45 -2.32 -11.01
N VAL A 147 2.28 -1.84 -11.41
CA VAL A 147 1.13 -1.59 -10.54
C VAL A 147 -0.05 -2.42 -11.02
N LEU A 148 -0.61 -3.24 -10.15
CA LEU A 148 -1.83 -4.00 -10.43
C LEU A 148 -2.93 -3.57 -9.45
N HIS A 149 -4.13 -3.28 -9.96
CA HIS A 149 -5.22 -2.76 -9.14
C HIS A 149 -6.58 -3.29 -9.58
N GLY A 150 -7.39 -3.75 -8.61
CA GLY A 150 -8.74 -4.21 -8.85
C GLY A 150 -9.69 -3.07 -9.25
N ASP A 151 -10.50 -3.26 -10.27
CA ASP A 151 -11.44 -2.24 -10.76
C ASP A 151 -12.63 -2.01 -9.82
N ASN A 152 -12.92 -2.97 -8.93
CA ASN A 152 -13.97 -2.90 -7.91
C ASN A 152 -13.40 -2.66 -6.49
N ASP A 153 -12.16 -2.18 -6.38
CA ASP A 153 -11.57 -1.86 -5.09
C ASP A 153 -12.26 -0.64 -4.46
N ARG A 154 -12.96 -0.89 -3.35
CA ARG A 154 -13.67 0.13 -2.57
C ARG A 154 -12.91 0.55 -1.31
N VAL A 155 -11.77 -0.07 -1.03
CA VAL A 155 -10.85 0.31 0.05
C VAL A 155 -9.91 1.40 -0.45
N CYS A 156 -9.20 1.11 -1.54
CA CYS A 156 -8.30 2.01 -2.22
C CYS A 156 -8.84 2.29 -3.63
N PRO A 157 -9.46 3.44 -3.89
CA PRO A 157 -10.02 3.72 -5.22
C PRO A 157 -8.96 3.70 -6.31
N ILE A 158 -9.25 3.01 -7.42
CA ILE A 158 -8.34 2.86 -8.56
C ILE A 158 -7.90 4.19 -9.17
N ASP A 159 -8.74 5.22 -9.11
CA ASP A 159 -8.43 6.58 -9.57
C ASP A 159 -7.30 7.26 -8.78
N GLY A 160 -6.94 6.73 -7.61
CA GLY A 160 -5.72 7.12 -6.89
C GLY A 160 -4.43 6.90 -7.67
N ASN A 161 -4.47 6.08 -8.74
CA ASN A 161 -3.31 5.78 -9.57
C ASN A 161 -3.14 6.72 -10.78
N GLU A 162 -3.99 7.70 -11.00
CA GLU A 162 -3.98 8.54 -12.20
C GLU A 162 -2.62 9.19 -12.51
N LYS A 163 -1.88 9.56 -11.48
CA LYS A 163 -0.57 10.20 -11.66
C LYS A 163 0.55 9.18 -11.92
N ILE A 164 0.57 8.06 -11.18
CA ILE A 164 1.60 7.05 -11.37
C ILE A 164 1.48 6.35 -12.74
N MET A 165 0.25 6.20 -13.26
CA MET A 165 -0.02 5.63 -14.59
C MET A 165 0.58 6.44 -15.75
N LYS A 166 0.93 7.71 -15.52
CA LYS A 166 1.51 8.60 -16.54
C LYS A 166 3.05 8.51 -16.62
N LEU A 167 3.68 7.76 -15.73
CA LEU A 167 5.12 7.60 -15.70
C LEU A 167 5.55 6.53 -16.72
N GLU A 168 6.55 6.84 -17.56
CA GLU A 168 7.05 5.95 -18.62
C GLU A 168 7.66 4.65 -18.07
N ASN A 169 8.21 4.69 -16.86
CA ASN A 169 8.80 3.54 -16.17
C ASN A 169 7.76 2.69 -15.41
N VAL A 170 6.47 2.96 -15.57
CA VAL A 170 5.39 2.25 -14.86
C VAL A 170 4.51 1.47 -15.83
N LYS A 171 4.42 0.15 -15.63
CA LYS A 171 3.39 -0.70 -16.26
C LYS A 171 2.19 -0.77 -15.33
N PHE A 172 1.04 -0.24 -15.74
CA PHE A 172 -0.20 -0.32 -14.97
C PHE A 172 -1.14 -1.38 -15.55
N ILE A 173 -1.68 -2.24 -14.68
CA ILE A 173 -2.63 -3.29 -15.04
C ILE A 173 -3.89 -3.18 -14.18
N LYS A 174 -5.00 -2.93 -14.87
CA LYS A 174 -6.33 -3.00 -14.25
C LYS A 174 -6.77 -4.46 -14.21
N VAL A 175 -7.07 -4.96 -13.01
CA VAL A 175 -7.56 -6.33 -12.78
C VAL A 175 -9.09 -6.29 -12.73
N ASN A 176 -9.73 -6.77 -13.78
CA ASN A 176 -11.19 -6.72 -13.91
C ASN A 176 -11.88 -7.63 -12.89
N ASN A 177 -13.07 -7.22 -12.44
CA ASN A 177 -13.90 -7.93 -11.46
C ASN A 177 -13.19 -8.25 -10.15
N SER A 178 -12.24 -7.40 -9.74
CA SER A 178 -11.41 -7.61 -8.56
C SER A 178 -11.62 -6.54 -7.51
N ALA A 179 -11.74 -6.99 -6.26
CA ALA A 179 -11.76 -6.14 -5.07
C ALA A 179 -10.33 -5.80 -4.59
N HIS A 180 -10.16 -5.46 -3.31
CA HIS A 180 -8.88 -5.02 -2.75
C HIS A 180 -7.81 -6.12 -2.75
N GLU A 181 -8.15 -7.31 -2.31
CA GLU A 181 -7.22 -8.45 -2.13
C GLU A 181 -6.99 -9.22 -3.44
N ILE A 182 -6.45 -8.57 -4.47
CA ILE A 182 -6.31 -9.15 -5.83
C ILE A 182 -5.45 -10.42 -5.90
N LEU A 183 -4.58 -10.65 -4.91
CA LEU A 183 -3.75 -11.86 -4.79
C LEU A 183 -4.44 -12.99 -4.03
N ASN A 184 -5.58 -12.70 -3.39
CA ASN A 184 -6.31 -13.61 -2.52
C ASN A 184 -7.76 -13.82 -3.00
N GLN A 185 -7.95 -13.90 -4.33
CA GLN A 185 -9.25 -14.15 -4.97
C GLN A 185 -9.06 -14.86 -6.31
N ASP A 186 -10.13 -15.12 -7.07
CA ASP A 186 -10.08 -15.90 -8.31
C ASP A 186 -9.11 -15.34 -9.36
N THR A 187 -8.84 -14.03 -9.32
CA THR A 187 -7.92 -13.36 -10.24
C THR A 187 -6.45 -13.53 -9.88
N ARG A 188 -6.10 -14.22 -8.78
CA ARG A 188 -4.71 -14.36 -8.31
C ARG A 188 -3.75 -14.91 -9.37
N MET A 189 -4.19 -15.91 -10.15
CA MET A 189 -3.34 -16.51 -11.19
C MET A 189 -3.06 -15.54 -12.33
N PHE A 190 -4.04 -14.72 -12.72
CA PHE A 190 -3.85 -13.64 -13.68
C PHE A 190 -2.85 -12.61 -13.14
N VAL A 191 -3.01 -12.15 -11.91
CA VAL A 191 -2.11 -11.19 -11.27
C VAL A 191 -0.67 -11.71 -11.22
N LEU A 192 -0.48 -12.97 -10.81
CA LEU A 192 0.84 -13.61 -10.76
C LEU A 192 1.45 -13.75 -12.16
N SER A 193 0.66 -14.14 -13.17
CA SER A 193 1.15 -14.27 -14.55
C SER A 193 1.62 -12.92 -15.11
N GLU A 194 0.89 -11.83 -14.86
CA GLU A 194 1.28 -10.49 -15.30
C GLU A 194 2.58 -10.00 -14.62
N ILE A 195 2.74 -10.30 -13.32
CA ILE A 195 4.00 -10.02 -12.62
C ILE A 195 5.15 -10.79 -13.24
N LEU A 196 4.98 -12.11 -13.49
CA LEU A 196 6.02 -12.94 -14.10
C LEU A 196 6.39 -12.50 -15.53
N ILE A 197 5.40 -12.11 -16.34
CA ILE A 197 5.64 -11.56 -17.67
C ILE A 197 6.46 -10.28 -17.56
N TRP A 198 6.07 -9.35 -16.68
CA TRP A 198 6.80 -8.11 -16.46
C TRP A 198 8.24 -8.35 -15.98
N MET A 199 8.44 -9.34 -15.08
CA MET A 199 9.78 -9.71 -14.62
C MET A 199 10.65 -10.23 -15.76
N LYS A 200 10.11 -11.05 -16.68
CA LYS A 200 10.81 -11.51 -17.89
C LYS A 200 11.16 -10.36 -18.83
N ASP A 201 10.19 -9.46 -19.09
CA ASP A 201 10.40 -8.29 -19.95
C ASP A 201 11.53 -7.39 -19.43
N ASN A 202 11.69 -7.32 -18.10
CA ASN A 202 12.78 -6.56 -17.45
C ASN A 202 14.05 -7.39 -17.17
N LYS A 203 14.14 -8.63 -17.68
CA LYS A 203 15.30 -9.53 -17.53
C LYS A 203 15.67 -9.80 -16.06
N ILE A 204 14.66 -9.87 -15.18
CA ILE A 204 14.85 -10.17 -13.77
C ILE A 204 14.94 -11.69 -13.54
N ILE A 205 14.20 -12.45 -14.37
CA ILE A 205 14.17 -13.94 -14.38
C ILE A 205 14.29 -14.45 -15.80
#